data_6adf13d4f58938fac6a6440b943e70fa
#
_entry.id   6adf13d4f58938fac6a6440b943e70fa
#
_cell.length_a   1.000
_cell.length_b   1.000
_cell.length_c   1.000
_cell.angle_alpha   90.00
_cell.angle_beta   90.00
_cell.angle_gamma   90.00
#
_symmetry.space_group_name_H-M   'P 1'
#
loop_
_entity.id
_entity.type
_entity.pdbx_description
1 polymer ?
#
loop_
_entity_poly.entity_id
_entity_poly.type
_entity_poly.pdbx_seq_one_letter_code
_entity_poly.pdbx_strand_id
1 'polypeptide(L)'
;MVFKNILNLFFPKICFGCNSFLLTDESIICTNCRHNIPITNHCYQPENSMYKQFYGRIPVEFVGAKFIFHKQGIVQKLIHNLKYFGHQEIGTEIGNWFAEDLKQLEILKTVDEIIPVPLHAKRMKARGYNQVATFGLALSQQLNIDYNPDLLVRKIYAESQSKKIFADRINANEAVFDVIFNEKNHNKHYLIVDDVFTTGVTLELCAKALLKIPNTKISIACMSMAHRM
;
A
#
# COMPACT_ATOMS: atom_id res chain seq x y z
N MET A 1 12.91 -20.24 29.06
CA MET A 1 11.83 -20.97 28.35
C MET A 1 10.51 -20.99 29.14
N VAL A 2 10.49 -21.31 30.41
CA VAL A 2 9.27 -21.45 31.26
C VAL A 2 8.45 -20.15 31.36
N PHE A 3 9.09 -18.98 31.56
CA PHE A 3 8.42 -17.67 31.70
C PHE A 3 7.64 -17.26 30.42
N LYS A 4 8.15 -17.60 29.25
CA LYS A 4 7.50 -17.32 27.96
C LYS A 4 6.23 -18.16 27.76
N ASN A 5 6.23 -19.39 28.27
CA ASN A 5 5.08 -20.30 28.23
C ASN A 5 3.97 -19.86 29.20
N ILE A 6 4.34 -19.33 30.36
CA ILE A 6 3.37 -18.81 31.36
C ILE A 6 2.70 -17.53 30.83
N LEU A 7 3.45 -16.61 30.22
CA LEU A 7 2.90 -15.40 29.58
C LEU A 7 1.95 -15.75 28.43
N ASN A 8 2.29 -16.74 27.60
CA ASN A 8 1.41 -17.19 26.52
C ASN A 8 0.11 -17.84 27.01
N LEU A 9 0.08 -18.36 28.24
CA LEU A 9 -1.15 -18.91 28.86
C LEU A 9 -2.16 -17.80 29.21
N PHE A 10 -1.65 -16.64 29.67
CA PHE A 10 -2.50 -15.48 30.05
C PHE A 10 -2.75 -14.51 28.90
N PHE A 11 -1.80 -14.40 27.94
CA PHE A 11 -1.86 -13.53 26.78
C PHE A 11 -1.52 -14.32 25.51
N PRO A 12 -2.42 -15.22 25.10
CA PRO A 12 -2.15 -16.04 23.93
C PRO A 12 -2.12 -15.16 22.66
N LYS A 13 -1.19 -15.46 21.76
CA LYS A 13 -1.19 -14.85 20.46
C LYS A 13 -2.40 -15.32 19.67
N ILE A 14 -3.10 -14.38 19.05
CA ILE A 14 -4.27 -14.66 18.22
C ILE A 14 -4.02 -14.32 16.75
N CYS A 15 -4.63 -15.07 15.87
CA CYS A 15 -4.62 -14.85 14.43
C CYS A 15 -5.42 -13.59 14.07
N PHE A 16 -4.82 -12.61 13.41
CA PHE A 16 -5.51 -11.39 12.99
C PHE A 16 -6.56 -11.62 11.87
N GLY A 17 -6.58 -12.80 11.28
CA GLY A 17 -7.56 -13.18 10.26
C GLY A 17 -8.84 -13.81 10.81
N CYS A 18 -8.73 -14.70 11.83
CA CYS A 18 -9.88 -15.46 12.35
C CYS A 18 -10.05 -15.41 13.85
N ASN A 19 -9.11 -14.79 14.60
CA ASN A 19 -9.05 -14.73 16.07
C ASN A 19 -8.81 -16.09 16.79
N SER A 20 -8.47 -17.15 16.06
CA SER A 20 -8.02 -18.40 16.67
C SER A 20 -6.65 -18.24 17.32
N PHE A 21 -6.31 -19.07 18.28
CA PHE A 21 -4.97 -19.11 18.87
C PHE A 21 -3.94 -19.50 17.79
N LEU A 22 -2.79 -18.83 17.83
CA LEU A 22 -1.65 -19.14 16.97
C LEU A 22 -0.81 -20.26 17.59
N LEU A 23 -0.33 -21.17 16.75
CA LEU A 23 0.65 -22.17 17.13
C LEU A 23 2.04 -21.54 17.33
N THR A 24 2.99 -22.32 17.85
CA THR A 24 4.32 -21.83 18.23
C THR A 24 5.07 -21.17 17.07
N ASP A 25 4.89 -21.67 15.85
CA ASP A 25 5.58 -21.20 14.64
C ASP A 25 4.75 -20.20 13.81
N GLU A 26 3.57 -19.82 14.30
CA GLU A 26 2.71 -18.84 13.67
C GLU A 26 2.88 -17.46 14.34
N SER A 27 2.83 -16.38 13.56
CA SER A 27 3.08 -15.03 14.10
C SER A 27 1.93 -14.04 13.91
N ILE A 28 1.40 -13.91 12.71
CA ILE A 28 0.43 -12.88 12.31
C ILE A 28 -0.91 -13.52 11.97
N ILE A 29 -0.88 -14.57 11.19
CA ILE A 29 -2.06 -15.34 10.77
C ILE A 29 -1.77 -16.84 10.88
N CYS A 30 -2.81 -17.62 11.22
CA CYS A 30 -2.70 -19.07 11.29
C CYS A 30 -2.61 -19.71 9.89
N THR A 31 -2.11 -20.94 9.84
CA THR A 31 -1.94 -21.73 8.61
C THR A 31 -3.25 -21.83 7.84
N ASN A 32 -4.40 -22.00 8.51
CA ASN A 32 -5.71 -22.05 7.84
C ASN A 32 -6.06 -20.73 7.15
N CYS A 33 -5.84 -19.57 7.80
CA CYS A 33 -6.04 -18.27 7.18
C CYS A 33 -5.07 -18.05 6.03
N ARG A 34 -3.79 -18.46 6.18
CA ARG A 34 -2.77 -18.34 5.15
C ARG A 34 -3.14 -19.14 3.89
N HIS A 35 -3.71 -20.33 4.06
CA HIS A 35 -4.17 -21.17 2.96
C HIS A 35 -5.39 -20.59 2.23
N ASN A 36 -6.32 -19.97 2.99
CA ASN A 36 -7.60 -19.51 2.47
C ASN A 36 -7.63 -18.01 2.12
N ILE A 37 -6.53 -17.27 2.28
CA ILE A 37 -6.48 -15.85 1.93
C ILE A 37 -6.57 -15.68 0.41
N PRO A 38 -7.51 -14.86 -0.12
CA PRO A 38 -7.70 -14.70 -1.56
C PRO A 38 -6.57 -13.87 -2.18
N ILE A 39 -5.76 -14.51 -3.03
CA ILE A 39 -4.67 -13.86 -3.81
C ILE A 39 -5.18 -13.41 -5.18
N THR A 40 -4.57 -12.37 -5.75
CA THR A 40 -4.99 -11.82 -7.07
C THR A 40 -4.28 -12.46 -8.25
N ASN A 41 -3.06 -12.95 -8.08
CA ASN A 41 -2.14 -13.39 -9.13
C ASN A 41 -1.79 -12.29 -10.17
N HIS A 42 -1.89 -10.99 -9.80
CA HIS A 42 -1.65 -9.87 -10.71
C HIS A 42 -0.24 -9.83 -11.28
N CYS A 43 0.77 -10.36 -10.57
CA CYS A 43 2.14 -10.47 -11.08
C CYS A 43 2.26 -11.37 -12.31
N TYR A 44 1.33 -12.29 -12.52
CA TYR A 44 1.30 -13.21 -13.66
C TYR A 44 0.32 -12.76 -14.76
N GLN A 45 -0.31 -11.59 -14.61
CA GLN A 45 -1.32 -11.05 -15.51
C GLN A 45 -1.02 -9.57 -15.81
N PRO A 46 -0.19 -9.25 -16.81
CA PRO A 46 0.22 -7.85 -17.10
C PRO A 46 -0.97 -6.91 -17.31
N GLU A 47 -2.01 -7.35 -18.02
CA GLU A 47 -3.25 -6.58 -18.25
C GLU A 47 -4.36 -6.95 -17.27
N ASN A 48 -4.01 -7.05 -15.98
CA ASN A 48 -5.00 -7.36 -14.94
C ASN A 48 -6.06 -6.26 -14.77
N SER A 49 -7.07 -6.54 -13.93
CA SER A 49 -8.22 -5.63 -13.73
C SER A 49 -7.86 -4.28 -13.13
N MET A 50 -6.76 -4.18 -12.34
CA MET A 50 -6.27 -2.90 -11.84
C MET A 50 -5.59 -2.10 -12.94
N TYR A 51 -4.74 -2.73 -13.76
CA TYR A 51 -4.03 -2.09 -14.87
C TYR A 51 -5.03 -1.43 -15.84
N LYS A 52 -6.10 -2.15 -16.20
CA LYS A 52 -7.16 -1.65 -17.10
C LYS A 52 -7.84 -0.38 -16.59
N GLN A 53 -7.88 -0.14 -15.27
CA GLN A 53 -8.48 1.08 -14.71
C GLN A 53 -7.62 2.33 -14.92
N PHE A 54 -6.32 2.18 -15.20
CA PHE A 54 -5.41 3.29 -15.52
C PHE A 54 -5.24 3.52 -17.02
N TYR A 55 -5.73 2.61 -17.86
CA TYR A 55 -5.60 2.72 -19.32
C TYR A 55 -6.19 4.01 -19.83
N GLY A 56 -5.41 4.77 -20.62
CA GLY A 56 -5.78 6.07 -21.14
C GLY A 56 -5.83 7.22 -20.12
N ARG A 57 -5.55 6.98 -18.84
CA ARG A 57 -5.57 7.99 -17.76
C ARG A 57 -4.16 8.41 -17.33
N ILE A 58 -3.28 7.46 -17.12
CA ILE A 58 -1.86 7.65 -16.80
C ILE A 58 -1.04 6.52 -17.41
N PRO A 59 0.22 6.78 -17.82
CA PRO A 59 1.14 5.73 -18.21
C PRO A 59 1.62 4.99 -16.95
N VAL A 60 1.52 3.65 -16.95
CA VAL A 60 2.02 2.80 -15.87
C VAL A 60 2.72 1.58 -16.46
N GLU A 61 3.86 1.20 -15.87
CA GLU A 61 4.66 0.04 -16.29
C GLU A 61 4.13 -1.26 -15.65
N PHE A 62 3.72 -1.20 -14.39
CA PHE A 62 3.15 -2.32 -13.65
C PHE A 62 2.07 -1.82 -12.67
N VAL A 63 1.02 -2.59 -12.52
CA VAL A 63 -0.01 -2.36 -11.48
C VAL A 63 -0.44 -3.69 -10.90
N GLY A 64 -0.35 -3.84 -9.57
CA GLY A 64 -0.77 -5.07 -8.92
C GLY A 64 -1.17 -4.90 -7.46
N ALA A 65 -1.91 -5.88 -6.95
CA ALA A 65 -2.20 -6.06 -5.54
C ALA A 65 -1.93 -7.51 -5.14
N LYS A 66 -1.56 -7.75 -3.88
CA LYS A 66 -1.35 -9.12 -3.39
C LYS A 66 -2.66 -9.86 -3.19
N PHE A 67 -3.66 -9.21 -2.55
CA PHE A 67 -4.89 -9.87 -2.13
C PHE A 67 -6.14 -9.25 -2.74
N ILE A 68 -7.23 -10.05 -2.78
CA ILE A 68 -8.58 -9.57 -3.06
C ILE A 68 -9.23 -9.21 -1.72
N PHE A 69 -9.70 -7.96 -1.60
CA PHE A 69 -10.41 -7.47 -0.43
C PHE A 69 -11.91 -7.77 -0.55
N HIS A 70 -12.39 -8.68 0.28
CA HIS A 70 -13.83 -8.93 0.46
C HIS A 70 -14.30 -8.36 1.79
N LYS A 71 -15.54 -7.84 1.84
CA LYS A 71 -16.19 -7.47 3.10
C LYS A 71 -16.32 -8.71 3.98
N GLN A 72 -16.04 -8.56 5.28
CA GLN A 72 -16.04 -9.62 6.30
C GLN A 72 -15.01 -10.75 6.07
N GLY A 73 -14.12 -10.61 5.08
CA GLY A 73 -13.06 -11.57 4.79
C GLY A 73 -11.80 -11.39 5.65
N ILE A 74 -10.86 -12.35 5.51
CA ILE A 74 -9.56 -12.35 6.19
C ILE A 74 -8.79 -11.06 5.92
N VAL A 75 -8.71 -10.63 4.64
CA VAL A 75 -7.97 -9.43 4.21
C VAL A 75 -8.54 -8.18 4.86
N GLN A 76 -9.88 -8.05 4.95
CA GLN A 76 -10.49 -6.91 5.64
C GLN A 76 -10.07 -6.83 7.11
N LYS A 77 -10.05 -7.97 7.83
CA LYS A 77 -9.63 -8.00 9.23
C LYS A 77 -8.17 -7.61 9.40
N LEU A 78 -7.27 -8.11 8.55
CA LEU A 78 -5.86 -7.72 8.53
C LEU A 78 -5.69 -6.22 8.33
N ILE A 79 -6.29 -5.65 7.27
CA ILE A 79 -6.21 -4.21 6.98
C ILE A 79 -6.85 -3.37 8.10
N HIS A 80 -7.92 -3.85 8.73
CA HIS A 80 -8.56 -3.18 9.86
C HIS A 80 -7.66 -3.14 11.10
N ASN A 81 -7.04 -4.27 11.45
CA ASN A 81 -6.05 -4.36 12.54
C ASN A 81 -4.86 -3.43 12.28
N LEU A 82 -4.33 -3.42 11.05
CA LEU A 82 -3.26 -2.52 10.64
C LEU A 82 -3.68 -1.05 10.76
N LYS A 83 -4.91 -0.68 10.37
CA LYS A 83 -5.37 0.72 10.34
C LYS A 83 -5.77 1.29 11.70
N TYR A 84 -6.31 0.48 12.60
CA TYR A 84 -7.01 0.98 13.77
C TYR A 84 -6.51 0.42 15.10
N PHE A 85 -5.76 -0.68 15.11
CA PHE A 85 -5.28 -1.33 16.33
C PHE A 85 -3.75 -1.32 16.48
N GLY A 86 -3.03 -0.64 15.60
CA GLY A 86 -1.58 -0.46 15.74
C GLY A 86 -0.73 -1.65 15.32
N HIS A 87 -1.32 -2.70 14.74
CA HIS A 87 -0.62 -3.92 14.33
C HIS A 87 0.17 -3.72 13.03
N GLN A 88 1.25 -2.93 13.12
CA GLN A 88 2.08 -2.57 11.98
C GLN A 88 2.84 -3.76 11.38
N GLU A 89 3.09 -4.80 12.18
CA GLU A 89 3.70 -6.07 11.74
C GLU A 89 2.92 -6.75 10.62
N ILE A 90 1.62 -6.50 10.49
CA ILE A 90 0.79 -6.98 9.38
C ILE A 90 1.27 -6.41 8.04
N GLY A 91 1.62 -5.12 8.01
CA GLY A 91 2.16 -4.48 6.80
C GLY A 91 3.49 -5.11 6.38
N THR A 92 4.37 -5.37 7.34
CA THR A 92 5.66 -6.05 7.09
C THR A 92 5.46 -7.45 6.50
N GLU A 93 4.56 -8.24 7.09
CA GLU A 93 4.31 -9.61 6.62
C GLU A 93 3.72 -9.63 5.21
N ILE A 94 2.73 -8.77 4.91
CA ILE A 94 2.16 -8.64 3.56
C ILE A 94 3.22 -8.19 2.56
N GLY A 95 4.10 -7.26 2.96
CA GLY A 95 5.21 -6.79 2.13
C GLY A 95 6.18 -7.91 1.79
N ASN A 96 6.58 -8.72 2.78
CA ASN A 96 7.44 -9.89 2.56
C ASN A 96 6.80 -10.89 1.57
N TRP A 97 5.51 -11.20 1.76
CA TRP A 97 4.81 -12.11 0.84
C TRP A 97 4.67 -11.56 -0.57
N PHE A 98 4.43 -10.26 -0.72
CA PHE A 98 4.28 -9.68 -2.06
C PHE A 98 5.62 -9.55 -2.76
N ALA A 99 6.69 -9.26 -2.02
CA ALA A 99 8.03 -9.18 -2.58
C ALA A 99 8.46 -10.46 -3.29
N GLU A 100 8.07 -11.64 -2.79
CA GLU A 100 8.40 -12.93 -3.44
C GLU A 100 7.80 -13.03 -4.85
N ASP A 101 6.57 -12.51 -5.06
CA ASP A 101 5.98 -12.46 -6.39
C ASP A 101 6.63 -11.35 -7.26
N LEU A 102 6.89 -10.18 -6.67
CA LEU A 102 7.45 -9.03 -7.37
C LEU A 102 8.88 -9.27 -7.86
N LYS A 103 9.70 -10.03 -7.14
CA LYS A 103 11.07 -10.43 -7.54
C LYS A 103 11.12 -11.12 -8.90
N GLN A 104 10.03 -11.77 -9.32
CA GLN A 104 9.94 -12.48 -10.59
C GLN A 104 9.71 -11.56 -11.79
N LEU A 105 9.39 -10.29 -11.56
CA LEU A 105 9.06 -9.33 -12.61
C LEU A 105 10.29 -8.52 -13.03
N GLU A 106 10.72 -8.68 -14.29
CA GLU A 106 11.86 -7.92 -14.84
C GLU A 106 11.67 -6.40 -14.73
N ILE A 107 10.42 -5.92 -14.92
CA ILE A 107 10.13 -4.49 -14.83
C ILE A 107 10.41 -3.91 -13.44
N LEU A 108 10.26 -4.69 -12.38
CA LEU A 108 10.52 -4.25 -11.00
C LEU A 108 12.02 -4.09 -10.70
N LYS A 109 12.90 -4.72 -11.49
CA LYS A 109 14.36 -4.53 -11.38
C LYS A 109 14.80 -3.14 -11.86
N THR A 110 13.96 -2.42 -12.58
CA THR A 110 14.23 -1.05 -13.04
C THR A 110 13.71 0.03 -12.08
N VAL A 111 13.07 -0.37 -10.98
CA VAL A 111 12.54 0.58 -9.97
C VAL A 111 13.69 1.14 -9.13
N ASP A 112 13.74 2.47 -9.03
CA ASP A 112 14.76 3.19 -8.27
C ASP A 112 14.32 3.46 -6.83
N GLU A 113 13.04 3.84 -6.63
CA GLU A 113 12.55 4.22 -5.30
C GLU A 113 11.10 3.75 -5.08
N ILE A 114 10.80 3.35 -3.84
CA ILE A 114 9.44 3.03 -3.36
C ILE A 114 8.85 4.25 -2.67
N ILE A 115 7.69 4.70 -3.15
CA ILE A 115 7.01 5.91 -2.67
C ILE A 115 5.68 5.53 -2.00
N PRO A 116 5.53 5.71 -0.68
CA PRO A 116 4.26 5.47 -0.03
C PRO A 116 3.25 6.58 -0.33
N VAL A 117 1.98 6.22 -0.54
CA VAL A 117 0.90 7.21 -0.60
C VAL A 117 0.83 7.97 0.73
N PRO A 118 0.96 9.32 0.71
CA PRO A 118 0.97 10.11 1.94
C PRO A 118 -0.41 10.16 2.58
N LEU A 119 -0.44 9.92 3.90
CA LEU A 119 -1.66 9.93 4.69
C LEU A 119 -2.15 11.36 4.95
N HIS A 120 -3.47 11.55 4.98
CA HIS A 120 -4.06 12.84 5.38
C HIS A 120 -3.67 13.20 6.84
N ALA A 121 -3.33 14.46 7.12
CA ALA A 121 -2.86 14.94 8.43
C ALA A 121 -3.77 14.52 9.61
N LYS A 122 -5.11 14.65 9.44
CA LYS A 122 -6.09 14.20 10.47
C LYS A 122 -5.96 12.70 10.76
N ARG A 123 -5.74 11.86 9.73
CA ARG A 123 -5.54 10.42 9.90
C ARG A 123 -4.17 10.08 10.49
N MET A 124 -3.13 10.82 10.10
CA MET A 124 -1.79 10.70 10.70
C MET A 124 -1.85 11.00 12.20
N LYS A 125 -2.52 12.09 12.60
CA LYS A 125 -2.72 12.43 14.03
C LYS A 125 -3.53 11.37 14.79
N ALA A 126 -4.56 10.81 14.17
CA ALA A 126 -5.42 9.81 14.80
C ALA A 126 -4.75 8.42 14.92
N ARG A 127 -3.91 8.03 13.96
CA ARG A 127 -3.25 6.71 13.90
C ARG A 127 -1.84 6.70 14.50
N GLY A 128 -1.15 7.85 14.46
CA GLY A 128 0.25 7.98 14.85
C GLY A 128 1.27 7.48 13.80
N TYR A 129 0.80 6.84 12.71
CA TYR A 129 1.65 6.29 11.66
C TYR A 129 0.94 6.20 10.31
N ASN A 130 1.72 6.10 9.22
CA ASN A 130 1.20 5.75 7.90
C ASN A 130 1.14 4.22 7.76
N GLN A 131 -0.07 3.66 7.59
CA GLN A 131 -0.30 2.21 7.52
C GLN A 131 0.45 1.51 6.37
N VAL A 132 0.85 2.23 5.33
CA VAL A 132 1.63 1.65 4.22
C VAL A 132 3.14 1.70 4.45
N ALA A 133 3.60 2.35 5.53
CA ALA A 133 5.05 2.50 5.78
C ALA A 133 5.74 1.14 5.97
N THR A 134 5.23 0.28 6.84
CA THR A 134 5.84 -1.04 7.10
C THR A 134 5.77 -1.98 5.91
N PHE A 135 4.72 -1.86 5.09
CA PHE A 135 4.61 -2.56 3.81
C PHE A 135 5.68 -2.09 2.82
N GLY A 136 5.81 -0.77 2.62
CA GLY A 136 6.82 -0.20 1.73
C GLY A 136 8.25 -0.49 2.18
N LEU A 137 8.53 -0.43 3.49
CA LEU A 137 9.83 -0.77 4.07
C LEU A 137 10.17 -2.27 3.88
N ALA A 138 9.19 -3.16 4.05
CA ALA A 138 9.41 -4.58 3.80
C ALA A 138 9.72 -4.86 2.31
N LEU A 139 8.99 -4.23 1.39
CA LEU A 139 9.29 -4.30 -0.03
C LEU A 139 10.69 -3.76 -0.34
N SER A 140 11.06 -2.60 0.24
CA SER A 140 12.39 -2.00 0.09
C SER A 140 13.51 -2.95 0.49
N GLN A 141 13.40 -3.57 1.67
CA GLN A 141 14.38 -4.54 2.17
C GLN A 141 14.46 -5.80 1.29
N GLN A 142 13.31 -6.33 0.88
CA GLN A 142 13.26 -7.58 0.11
C GLN A 142 13.69 -7.42 -1.35
N LEU A 143 13.42 -6.26 -1.96
CA LEU A 143 13.74 -5.96 -3.36
C LEU A 143 15.07 -5.20 -3.51
N ASN A 144 15.66 -4.76 -2.40
CA ASN A 144 16.86 -3.88 -2.37
C ASN A 144 16.65 -2.58 -3.17
N ILE A 145 15.50 -1.91 -2.91
CA ILE A 145 15.09 -0.65 -3.54
C ILE A 145 14.94 0.40 -2.44
N ASP A 146 15.39 1.63 -2.66
CA ASP A 146 15.31 2.71 -1.70
C ASP A 146 13.84 3.08 -1.36
N TYR A 147 13.56 3.33 -0.08
CA TYR A 147 12.27 3.81 0.39
C TYR A 147 12.32 5.31 0.67
N ASN A 148 11.50 6.09 -0.07
CA ASN A 148 11.48 7.54 0.03
C ASN A 148 10.07 8.06 0.39
N PRO A 149 9.78 8.33 1.67
CA PRO A 149 8.47 8.82 2.13
C PRO A 149 8.27 10.32 1.91
N ASP A 150 9.32 11.09 1.56
CA ASP A 150 9.30 12.55 1.57
C ASP A 150 9.13 13.16 0.18
N LEU A 151 9.33 12.39 -0.90
CA LEU A 151 9.24 12.87 -2.29
C LEU A 151 7.81 13.30 -2.64
N LEU A 152 6.81 12.49 -2.27
CA LEU A 152 5.40 12.75 -2.54
C LEU A 152 4.71 13.26 -1.28
N VAL A 153 4.11 14.45 -1.37
CA VAL A 153 3.46 15.10 -0.23
C VAL A 153 1.98 15.34 -0.49
N ARG A 154 1.18 15.29 0.58
CA ARG A 154 -0.23 15.66 0.53
C ARG A 154 -0.40 17.11 0.97
N LYS A 155 -0.92 17.97 0.11
CA LYS A 155 -1.20 19.38 0.44
C LYS A 155 -2.30 19.49 1.50
N ILE A 156 -2.08 20.33 2.48
CA ILE A 156 -3.07 20.70 3.51
C ILE A 156 -3.78 21.95 3.03
N TYR A 157 -5.03 21.81 2.58
CA TYR A 157 -5.88 22.98 2.33
C TYR A 157 -6.50 23.45 3.64
N ALA A 158 -6.35 24.75 3.96
CA ALA A 158 -7.06 25.36 5.08
C ALA A 158 -8.58 25.30 4.83
N GLU A 159 -9.36 24.94 5.84
CA GLU A 159 -10.82 24.74 5.76
C GLU A 159 -11.59 26.00 5.26
N SER A 160 -10.98 27.20 5.34
CA SER A 160 -11.57 28.47 4.90
C SER A 160 -11.79 28.59 3.38
N GLN A 161 -11.09 27.81 2.55
CA GLN A 161 -11.25 27.84 1.10
C GLN A 161 -12.23 26.80 0.54
N SER A 162 -12.66 25.83 1.36
CA SER A 162 -13.50 24.71 0.92
C SER A 162 -14.93 25.10 0.54
N LYS A 163 -15.42 26.28 0.96
CA LYS A 163 -16.80 26.74 0.68
C LYS A 163 -16.96 27.54 -0.62
N LYS A 164 -15.88 28.04 -1.23
CA LYS A 164 -15.94 28.88 -2.44
C LYS A 164 -15.75 28.12 -3.76
N ILE A 165 -15.32 26.87 -3.73
CA ILE A 165 -14.88 26.13 -4.93
C ILE A 165 -15.85 24.97 -5.24
N PHE A 166 -17.14 25.24 -5.40
CA PHE A 166 -18.06 24.25 -5.94
C PHE A 166 -18.04 24.21 -7.49
N ALA A 167 -17.62 25.29 -8.15
CA ALA A 167 -17.54 25.42 -9.61
C ALA A 167 -16.20 24.89 -10.18
N ASP A 168 -15.10 24.87 -9.40
CA ASP A 168 -13.74 24.49 -9.85
C ASP A 168 -13.32 23.08 -9.43
N ARG A 169 -14.27 22.19 -9.15
CA ARG A 169 -13.97 20.81 -8.68
C ARG A 169 -13.16 19.94 -9.65
N ILE A 170 -13.14 20.28 -10.93
CA ILE A 170 -12.35 19.56 -11.95
C ILE A 170 -10.85 19.88 -11.76
N ASN A 171 -10.49 21.12 -11.41
CA ASN A 171 -9.10 21.51 -11.18
C ASN A 171 -8.63 21.27 -9.73
N ALA A 172 -9.55 21.18 -8.76
CA ALA A 172 -9.21 20.99 -7.34
C ALA A 172 -8.64 19.57 -7.04
N ASN A 173 -8.98 18.55 -7.82
CA ASN A 173 -8.47 17.18 -7.63
C ASN A 173 -6.98 17.04 -7.98
N GLU A 174 -6.45 17.84 -8.92
CA GLU A 174 -5.04 17.80 -9.31
C GLU A 174 -4.10 18.39 -8.26
N ALA A 175 -4.62 19.17 -7.32
CA ALA A 175 -3.83 19.88 -6.33
C ALA A 175 -3.69 19.15 -4.97
N VAL A 176 -4.30 17.96 -4.80
CA VAL A 176 -4.28 17.21 -3.51
C VAL A 176 -2.91 16.67 -3.16
N PHE A 177 -2.13 16.26 -4.17
CA PHE A 177 -0.76 15.77 -4.00
C PHE A 177 0.22 16.64 -4.77
N ASP A 178 1.44 16.73 -4.26
CA ASP A 178 2.54 17.41 -4.93
C ASP A 178 3.85 16.68 -4.66
N VAL A 179 4.93 17.08 -5.37
CA VAL A 179 6.25 16.48 -5.25
C VAL A 179 7.28 17.54 -4.84
N ILE A 180 8.22 17.13 -3.98
CA ILE A 180 9.38 17.92 -3.59
C ILE A 180 10.59 17.28 -4.26
N PHE A 181 11.03 17.81 -5.41
CA PHE A 181 12.05 17.17 -6.22
C PHE A 181 13.13 18.16 -6.70
N ASN A 182 14.25 17.60 -7.13
CA ASN A 182 15.36 18.28 -7.81
C ASN A 182 15.87 17.40 -8.95
N GLU A 183 16.97 17.80 -9.63
CA GLU A 183 17.52 17.08 -10.78
C GLU A 183 17.88 15.61 -10.50
N LYS A 184 18.23 15.24 -9.25
CA LYS A 184 18.52 13.84 -8.87
C LYS A 184 17.32 12.92 -8.96
N ASN A 185 16.13 13.48 -9.01
CA ASN A 185 14.87 12.73 -9.12
C ASN A 185 14.47 12.48 -10.58
N HIS A 186 15.14 13.11 -11.57
CA HIS A 186 14.84 12.91 -12.99
C HIS A 186 15.22 11.50 -13.46
N ASN A 187 14.57 11.03 -14.53
CA ASN A 187 14.82 9.74 -15.18
C ASN A 187 14.68 8.51 -14.27
N LYS A 188 13.86 8.59 -13.22
CA LYS A 188 13.64 7.50 -12.27
C LYS A 188 12.36 6.74 -12.50
N HIS A 189 12.36 5.50 -12.08
CA HIS A 189 11.19 4.64 -12.02
C HIS A 189 10.72 4.51 -10.56
N TYR A 190 9.52 4.99 -10.26
CA TYR A 190 8.93 4.97 -8.92
C TYR A 190 7.89 3.88 -8.76
N LEU A 191 7.96 3.13 -7.66
CA LEU A 191 6.92 2.19 -7.24
C LEU A 191 6.05 2.85 -6.17
N ILE A 192 4.84 3.27 -6.53
CA ILE A 192 3.86 3.81 -5.57
C ILE A 192 3.24 2.67 -4.79
N VAL A 193 3.21 2.76 -3.45
CA VAL A 193 2.60 1.74 -2.59
C VAL A 193 1.41 2.27 -1.79
N ASP A 194 0.31 1.47 -1.72
CA ASP A 194 -0.90 1.80 -0.95
C ASP A 194 -1.49 0.55 -0.29
N ASP A 195 -2.42 0.73 0.64
CA ASP A 195 -3.07 -0.38 1.36
C ASP A 195 -4.19 -1.03 0.55
N VAL A 196 -5.17 -0.28 0.07
CA VAL A 196 -6.35 -0.82 -0.62
C VAL A 196 -6.67 -0.05 -1.90
N PHE A 197 -6.52 -0.72 -3.02
CA PHE A 197 -7.04 -0.22 -4.29
C PHE A 197 -8.56 -0.33 -4.32
N THR A 198 -9.25 0.77 -4.58
CA THR A 198 -10.71 0.81 -4.73
C THR A 198 -11.11 1.32 -6.13
N THR A 199 -11.08 2.61 -6.35
CA THR A 199 -11.38 3.26 -7.64
C THR A 199 -10.12 3.68 -8.41
N GLY A 200 -8.95 3.62 -7.75
CA GLY A 200 -7.69 4.07 -8.32
C GLY A 200 -7.47 5.59 -8.32
N VAL A 201 -8.46 6.40 -7.94
CA VAL A 201 -8.38 7.88 -7.99
C VAL A 201 -7.22 8.42 -7.18
N THR A 202 -7.01 7.93 -5.95
CA THR A 202 -5.87 8.36 -5.11
C THR A 202 -4.53 8.08 -5.78
N LEU A 203 -4.36 6.87 -6.30
CA LEU A 203 -3.12 6.44 -6.98
C LEU A 203 -2.90 7.19 -8.30
N GLU A 204 -3.96 7.47 -9.05
CA GLU A 204 -3.90 8.30 -10.24
C GLU A 204 -3.41 9.71 -9.92
N LEU A 205 -3.93 10.35 -8.86
CA LEU A 205 -3.51 11.68 -8.43
C LEU A 205 -2.04 11.68 -7.95
N CYS A 206 -1.62 10.64 -7.22
CA CYS A 206 -0.22 10.45 -6.82
C CYS A 206 0.70 10.29 -8.03
N ALA A 207 0.30 9.45 -8.99
CA ALA A 207 1.06 9.24 -10.22
C ALA A 207 1.17 10.52 -11.07
N LYS A 208 0.06 11.27 -11.24
CA LYS A 208 0.06 12.57 -11.93
C LYS A 208 0.99 13.59 -11.25
N ALA A 209 1.09 13.57 -9.91
CA ALA A 209 2.04 14.42 -9.21
C ALA A 209 3.49 14.02 -9.50
N LEU A 210 3.83 12.73 -9.46
CA LEU A 210 5.17 12.22 -9.76
C LEU A 210 5.56 12.40 -11.25
N LEU A 211 4.61 12.29 -12.17
CA LEU A 211 4.83 12.50 -13.61
C LEU A 211 5.18 13.95 -13.99
N LYS A 212 5.11 14.91 -13.03
CA LYS A 212 5.69 16.25 -13.21
C LYS A 212 7.22 16.23 -13.22
N ILE A 213 7.82 15.20 -12.66
CA ILE A 213 9.28 15.00 -12.67
C ILE A 213 9.67 14.48 -14.06
N PRO A 214 10.66 15.10 -14.73
CA PRO A 214 11.06 14.73 -16.10
C PRO A 214 11.44 13.25 -16.25
N ASN A 215 10.95 12.62 -17.32
CA ASN A 215 11.25 11.24 -17.73
C ASN A 215 10.98 10.18 -16.65
N THR A 216 9.94 10.38 -15.84
CA THR A 216 9.54 9.48 -14.78
C THR A 216 8.71 8.31 -15.32
N LYS A 217 9.00 7.09 -14.82
CA LYS A 217 8.18 5.89 -14.98
C LYS A 217 7.45 5.57 -13.68
N ILE A 218 6.26 4.99 -13.77
CA ILE A 218 5.42 4.68 -12.61
C ILE A 218 5.01 3.22 -12.62
N SER A 219 5.21 2.55 -11.49
CA SER A 219 4.58 1.28 -11.13
C SER A 219 3.78 1.43 -9.85
N ILE A 220 2.80 0.54 -9.62
CA ILE A 220 1.88 0.61 -8.48
C ILE A 220 1.77 -0.77 -7.84
N ALA A 221 1.94 -0.84 -6.51
CA ALA A 221 1.76 -2.05 -5.72
C ALA A 221 0.88 -1.78 -4.49
N CYS A 222 -0.21 -2.55 -4.33
CA CYS A 222 -1.12 -2.44 -3.19
C CYS A 222 -1.14 -3.72 -2.35
N MET A 223 -1.40 -3.62 -1.06
CA MET A 223 -1.63 -4.81 -0.23
C MET A 223 -2.87 -5.57 -0.73
N SER A 224 -3.92 -4.85 -1.12
CA SER A 224 -5.15 -5.48 -1.59
C SER A 224 -5.91 -4.65 -2.62
N MET A 225 -6.79 -5.32 -3.38
CA MET A 225 -7.74 -4.72 -4.30
C MET A 225 -9.16 -5.04 -3.85
N ALA A 226 -10.03 -4.03 -3.74
CA ALA A 226 -11.44 -4.23 -3.45
C ALA A 226 -12.12 -4.99 -4.60
N HIS A 227 -12.81 -6.08 -4.26
CA HIS A 227 -13.64 -6.80 -5.23
C HIS A 227 -14.86 -5.92 -5.57
N ARG A 228 -15.01 -5.56 -6.85
CA ARG A 228 -16.24 -4.94 -7.36
C ARG A 228 -17.17 -6.08 -7.73
N MET A 229 -18.28 -6.20 -6.99
CA MET A 229 -19.42 -7.00 -7.45
C MET A 229 -20.08 -6.30 -8.62
#